data_f377fa04509567e3af4f53f4ce3a74ba
#
_entry.id   f377fa04509567e3af4f53f4ce3a74ba
#
_cell.length_a   1.000
_cell.length_b   1.000
_cell.length_c   1.000
_cell.angle_alpha   90.00
_cell.angle_beta   90.00
_cell.angle_gamma   90.00
#
_symmetry.space_group_name_H-M   'P 1'
#
loop_
_entity.id
_entity.type
_entity.pdbx_description
1 polymer ?
#
loop_
_entity_poly.entity_id
_entity_poly.type
_entity_poly.pdbx_seq_one_letter_code
_entity_poly.pdbx_strand_id
1 'polypeptide(L)'
;MMQSQTSKFETLSQEKRTRILNASISEFSKNEYESASMNSIVQEAKISKGALFNYFVNKSELYNYIYKIAVRKVKKYLKKVRDESVELPFENRLRLIVEKGIRFIKKNPKLSKMYFQLRFSGNSPNQTQILNELQKMSEQYLENILRTAILKKEINENINIKQSVFFLDTILNKYLNDYHRLNNTQNGAHVNSEDWTKGISSFFARGFK
;
A
#
# COMPACT_ATOMS: atom_id res chain seq x y z
N MET A 1 -2.26 -31.07 -17.48
CA MET A 1 -2.10 -29.61 -17.25
C MET A 1 -0.94 -29.40 -16.30
N MET A 2 0.17 -28.79 -16.73
CA MET A 2 1.25 -28.41 -15.80
C MET A 2 0.74 -27.35 -14.84
N GLN A 3 0.69 -27.69 -13.56
CA GLN A 3 0.42 -26.68 -12.53
C GLN A 3 1.47 -25.57 -12.62
N SER A 4 1.08 -24.30 -12.60
CA SER A 4 2.04 -23.20 -12.56
C SER A 4 2.89 -23.34 -11.30
N GLN A 5 4.16 -22.93 -11.33
CA GLN A 5 5.08 -23.05 -10.18
C GLN A 5 4.50 -22.33 -8.96
N THR A 6 3.84 -21.20 -9.17
CA THR A 6 3.14 -20.44 -8.13
C THR A 6 2.00 -21.21 -7.46
N SER A 7 1.30 -22.11 -8.21
CA SER A 7 0.28 -22.97 -7.61
C SER A 7 0.87 -23.97 -6.63
N LYS A 8 2.10 -24.48 -6.88
CA LYS A 8 2.81 -25.33 -5.93
C LYS A 8 3.18 -24.59 -4.63
N PHE A 9 3.49 -23.30 -4.73
CA PHE A 9 3.72 -22.48 -3.53
C PHE A 9 2.46 -22.37 -2.65
N GLU A 10 1.31 -22.25 -3.26
CA GLU A 10 0.04 -22.12 -2.54
C GLU A 10 -0.41 -23.41 -1.84
N THR A 11 0.11 -24.57 -2.24
CA THR A 11 -0.16 -25.87 -1.57
C THR A 11 0.74 -26.12 -0.35
N LEU A 12 1.75 -25.29 -0.11
CA LEU A 12 2.61 -25.44 1.07
C LEU A 12 1.86 -25.21 2.38
N SER A 13 2.38 -25.77 3.46
CA SER A 13 1.89 -25.44 4.79
C SER A 13 1.92 -23.94 5.05
N GLN A 14 0.95 -23.45 5.81
CA GLN A 14 0.85 -22.02 6.15
C GLN A 14 2.14 -21.49 6.78
N GLU A 15 2.77 -22.28 7.64
CA GLU A 15 4.03 -21.94 8.30
C GLU A 15 5.15 -21.70 7.28
N LYS A 16 5.37 -22.64 6.36
CA LYS A 16 6.41 -22.55 5.34
C LYS A 16 6.19 -21.39 4.40
N ARG A 17 4.92 -21.16 3.95
CA ARG A 17 4.56 -19.99 3.14
C ARG A 17 4.87 -18.69 3.87
N THR A 18 4.47 -18.58 5.13
CA THR A 18 4.69 -17.38 5.95
C THR A 18 6.18 -17.09 6.11
N ARG A 19 7.01 -18.09 6.36
CA ARG A 19 8.47 -17.90 6.44
C ARG A 19 9.06 -17.36 5.15
N ILE A 20 8.72 -17.96 4.01
CA ILE A 20 9.19 -17.52 2.70
C ILE A 20 8.74 -16.09 2.39
N LEU A 21 7.47 -15.78 2.62
CA LEU A 21 6.93 -14.44 2.39
C LEU A 21 7.60 -13.39 3.29
N ASN A 22 7.77 -13.69 4.58
CA ASN A 22 8.40 -12.77 5.52
C ASN A 22 9.87 -12.51 5.17
N ALA A 23 10.63 -13.54 4.82
CA ALA A 23 12.01 -13.41 4.36
C ALA A 23 12.10 -12.56 3.08
N SER A 24 11.21 -12.82 2.13
CA SER A 24 11.17 -12.07 0.87
C SER A 24 10.78 -10.61 1.07
N ILE A 25 9.75 -10.34 1.88
CA ILE A 25 9.35 -8.97 2.25
C ILE A 25 10.48 -8.26 3.01
N SER A 26 11.18 -8.98 3.89
CA SER A 26 12.33 -8.45 4.62
C SER A 26 13.44 -8.02 3.65
N GLU A 27 13.81 -8.88 2.73
CA GLU A 27 14.88 -8.62 1.76
C GLU A 27 14.51 -7.44 0.83
N PHE A 28 13.36 -7.49 0.18
CA PHE A 28 12.91 -6.42 -0.73
C PHE A 28 12.57 -5.11 -0.04
N SER A 29 12.35 -5.11 1.27
CA SER A 29 12.18 -3.87 2.04
C SER A 29 13.50 -3.24 2.45
N LYS A 30 14.57 -4.03 2.59
CA LYS A 30 15.92 -3.54 2.95
C LYS A 30 16.66 -3.03 1.74
N ASN A 31 16.57 -3.77 0.64
CA ASN A 31 17.30 -3.56 -0.59
C ASN A 31 16.33 -3.18 -1.73
N GLU A 32 16.81 -2.35 -2.66
CA GLU A 32 16.11 -2.13 -3.92
C GLU A 32 16.06 -3.44 -4.72
N TYR A 33 15.14 -3.53 -5.69
CA TYR A 33 14.95 -4.77 -6.45
C TYR A 33 16.25 -5.32 -7.03
N GLU A 34 17.10 -4.48 -7.64
CA GLU A 34 18.34 -4.94 -8.28
C GLU A 34 19.32 -5.55 -7.26
N SER A 35 19.46 -4.93 -6.10
CA SER A 35 20.38 -5.34 -5.03
C SER A 35 19.86 -6.50 -4.18
N ALA A 36 18.55 -6.79 -4.25
CA ALA A 36 17.95 -7.85 -3.44
C ALA A 36 18.44 -9.23 -3.84
N SER A 37 18.78 -10.05 -2.83
CA SER A 37 19.44 -11.34 -2.99
C SER A 37 18.50 -12.52 -2.74
N MET A 38 18.32 -13.37 -3.75
CA MET A 38 17.62 -14.65 -3.59
C MET A 38 18.31 -15.59 -2.59
N ASN A 39 19.64 -15.48 -2.44
CA ASN A 39 20.38 -16.29 -1.46
C ASN A 39 20.07 -15.85 -0.03
N SER A 40 19.96 -14.53 0.23
CA SER A 40 19.53 -14.01 1.54
C SER A 40 18.14 -14.49 1.90
N ILE A 41 17.22 -14.48 0.91
CA ILE A 41 15.85 -14.97 1.11
C ILE A 41 15.82 -16.44 1.52
N VAL A 42 16.55 -17.32 0.83
CA VAL A 42 16.54 -18.75 1.15
C VAL A 42 17.17 -19.04 2.51
N GLN A 43 18.22 -18.31 2.89
CA GLN A 43 18.83 -18.41 4.21
C GLN A 43 17.87 -18.00 5.32
N GLU A 44 17.23 -16.81 5.20
CA GLU A 44 16.27 -16.31 6.20
C GLU A 44 15.02 -17.20 6.27
N ALA A 45 14.55 -17.73 5.13
CA ALA A 45 13.41 -18.64 5.06
C ALA A 45 13.72 -20.08 5.51
N LYS A 46 15.00 -20.42 5.71
CA LYS A 46 15.48 -21.78 6.04
C LYS A 46 15.00 -22.84 5.04
N ILE A 47 15.23 -22.57 3.75
CA ILE A 47 14.93 -23.50 2.66
C ILE A 47 16.14 -23.59 1.70
N SER A 48 16.17 -24.60 0.83
CA SER A 48 17.18 -24.67 -0.22
C SER A 48 16.86 -23.72 -1.37
N LYS A 49 17.89 -23.28 -2.11
CA LYS A 49 17.74 -22.46 -3.31
C LYS A 49 16.86 -23.17 -4.36
N GLY A 50 17.10 -24.47 -4.57
CA GLY A 50 16.28 -25.27 -5.49
C GLY A 50 14.80 -25.31 -5.09
N ALA A 51 14.51 -25.35 -3.77
CA ALA A 51 13.12 -25.30 -3.30
C ALA A 51 12.43 -23.97 -3.68
N LEU A 52 13.13 -22.81 -3.52
CA LEU A 52 12.56 -21.53 -3.89
C LEU A 52 12.30 -21.44 -5.40
N PHE A 53 13.23 -21.90 -6.24
CA PHE A 53 13.10 -21.91 -7.70
C PHE A 53 12.03 -22.90 -8.22
N ASN A 54 11.65 -23.90 -7.41
CA ASN A 54 10.49 -24.75 -7.71
C ASN A 54 9.14 -24.01 -7.56
N TYR A 55 9.12 -22.88 -6.83
CA TYR A 55 7.92 -22.07 -6.60
C TYR A 55 7.89 -20.81 -7.45
N PHE A 56 9.06 -20.23 -7.72
CA PHE A 56 9.20 -18.99 -8.49
C PHE A 56 10.37 -19.13 -9.46
N VAL A 57 10.10 -19.01 -10.76
CA VAL A 57 11.10 -19.17 -11.84
C VAL A 57 12.30 -18.25 -11.63
N ASN A 58 12.05 -17.03 -11.13
CA ASN A 58 13.07 -16.00 -10.95
C ASN A 58 12.68 -14.98 -9.88
N LYS A 59 13.60 -14.04 -9.60
CA LYS A 59 13.42 -12.95 -8.64
C LYS A 59 12.21 -12.06 -8.99
N SER A 60 11.98 -11.82 -10.28
CA SER A 60 10.87 -10.99 -10.75
C SER A 60 9.51 -11.62 -10.44
N GLU A 61 9.36 -12.92 -10.65
CA GLU A 61 8.12 -13.64 -10.34
C GLU A 61 7.81 -13.59 -8.83
N LEU A 62 8.81 -13.85 -7.98
CA LEU A 62 8.67 -13.74 -6.53
C LEU A 62 8.29 -12.32 -6.10
N TYR A 63 8.96 -11.31 -6.65
CA TYR A 63 8.68 -9.90 -6.37
C TYR A 63 7.25 -9.53 -6.74
N ASN A 64 6.81 -9.86 -7.95
CA ASN A 64 5.46 -9.62 -8.43
C ASN A 64 4.40 -10.36 -7.58
N TYR A 65 4.70 -11.56 -7.14
CA TYR A 65 3.80 -12.33 -6.26
C TYR A 65 3.62 -11.63 -4.90
N ILE A 66 4.70 -11.13 -4.32
CA ILE A 66 4.64 -10.38 -3.05
C ILE A 66 3.83 -9.10 -3.22
N TYR A 67 4.03 -8.36 -4.32
CA TYR A 67 3.22 -7.17 -4.59
C TYR A 67 1.73 -7.48 -4.74
N LYS A 68 1.36 -8.57 -5.42
CA LYS A 68 -0.03 -9.01 -5.51
C LYS A 68 -0.64 -9.31 -4.13
N ILE A 69 0.14 -9.89 -3.22
CA ILE A 69 -0.31 -10.11 -1.83
C ILE A 69 -0.46 -8.78 -1.10
N ALA A 70 0.51 -7.87 -1.24
CA ALA A 70 0.48 -6.55 -0.63
C ALA A 70 -0.74 -5.75 -1.08
N VAL A 71 -0.97 -5.69 -2.39
CA VAL A 71 -2.14 -5.02 -2.97
C VAL A 71 -3.45 -5.61 -2.44
N ARG A 72 -3.57 -6.94 -2.40
CA ARG A 72 -4.76 -7.61 -1.84
C ARG A 72 -4.98 -7.23 -0.37
N LYS A 73 -3.91 -7.17 0.43
CA LYS A 73 -3.98 -6.79 1.84
C LYS A 73 -4.43 -5.34 2.02
N VAL A 74 -3.86 -4.42 1.25
CA VAL A 74 -4.27 -3.01 1.26
C VAL A 74 -5.73 -2.87 0.81
N LYS A 75 -6.12 -3.53 -0.28
CA LYS A 75 -7.50 -3.50 -0.80
C LYS A 75 -8.52 -3.97 0.23
N LYS A 76 -8.24 -5.09 0.91
CA LYS A 76 -9.09 -5.60 1.99
C LYS A 76 -9.20 -4.61 3.14
N TYR A 77 -8.08 -3.98 3.50
CA TYR A 77 -8.03 -2.98 4.57
C TYR A 77 -8.82 -1.73 4.22
N LEU A 78 -8.60 -1.16 3.02
CA LEU A 78 -9.32 0.03 2.55
C LEU A 78 -10.83 -0.22 2.41
N LYS A 79 -11.23 -1.40 1.92
CA LYS A 79 -12.65 -1.78 1.88
C LYS A 79 -13.28 -1.71 3.28
N LYS A 80 -12.61 -2.29 4.28
CA LYS A 80 -13.08 -2.23 5.67
C LYS A 80 -13.20 -0.81 6.18
N VAL A 81 -12.19 0.05 5.93
CA VAL A 81 -12.22 1.46 6.33
C VAL A 81 -13.38 2.21 5.67
N ARG A 82 -13.61 1.97 4.38
CA ARG A 82 -14.74 2.55 3.64
C ARG A 82 -16.07 2.16 4.27
N ASP A 83 -16.26 0.87 4.51
CA ASP A 83 -17.53 0.34 5.03
C ASP A 83 -17.79 0.84 6.47
N GLU A 84 -16.76 0.95 7.31
CA GLU A 84 -16.85 1.51 8.68
C GLU A 84 -17.09 3.04 8.70
N SER A 85 -16.80 3.75 7.63
CA SER A 85 -16.83 5.23 7.58
C SER A 85 -18.00 5.80 6.77
N VAL A 86 -18.81 4.98 6.15
CA VAL A 86 -19.84 5.43 5.20
C VAL A 86 -20.84 6.40 5.80
N GLU A 87 -21.18 6.25 7.09
CA GLU A 87 -22.13 7.08 7.81
C GLU A 87 -21.50 8.35 8.42
N LEU A 88 -20.18 8.45 8.43
CA LEU A 88 -19.51 9.63 8.95
C LEU A 88 -19.63 10.80 7.97
N PRO A 89 -19.71 12.06 8.48
CA PRO A 89 -19.56 13.26 7.67
C PRO A 89 -18.25 13.24 6.87
N PHE A 90 -18.23 13.89 5.70
CA PHE A 90 -17.11 13.84 4.77
C PHE A 90 -15.75 14.16 5.41
N GLU A 91 -15.67 15.22 6.21
CA GLU A 91 -14.44 15.60 6.92
C GLU A 91 -13.97 14.49 7.88
N ASN A 92 -14.88 13.94 8.67
CA ASN A 92 -14.57 12.86 9.62
C ASN A 92 -14.16 11.57 8.90
N ARG A 93 -14.79 11.30 7.75
CA ARG A 93 -14.46 10.17 6.89
C ARG A 93 -13.04 10.30 6.33
N LEU A 94 -12.65 11.48 5.81
CA LEU A 94 -11.28 11.73 5.37
C LEU A 94 -10.28 11.59 6.51
N ARG A 95 -10.59 12.16 7.67
CA ARG A 95 -9.76 12.04 8.88
C ARG A 95 -9.52 10.58 9.24
N LEU A 96 -10.58 9.79 9.31
CA LEU A 96 -10.47 8.36 9.61
C LEU A 96 -9.61 7.60 8.59
N ILE A 97 -9.73 7.92 7.30
CA ILE A 97 -8.93 7.31 6.23
C ILE A 97 -7.43 7.57 6.46
N VAL A 98 -7.05 8.82 6.77
CA VAL A 98 -5.67 9.18 7.05
C VAL A 98 -5.14 8.46 8.30
N GLU A 99 -5.90 8.48 9.40
CA GLU A 99 -5.56 7.78 10.64
C GLU A 99 -5.36 6.27 10.44
N LYS A 100 -6.26 5.66 9.66
CA LYS A 100 -6.16 4.24 9.30
C LYS A 100 -4.97 3.97 8.39
N GLY A 101 -4.63 4.89 7.45
CA GLY A 101 -3.42 4.82 6.65
C GLY A 101 -2.16 4.79 7.52
N ILE A 102 -2.05 5.71 8.47
CA ILE A 102 -0.97 5.76 9.46
C ILE A 102 -0.90 4.45 10.26
N ARG A 103 -2.04 3.97 10.74
CA ARG A 103 -2.11 2.70 11.50
C ARG A 103 -1.67 1.50 10.64
N PHE A 104 -2.01 1.49 9.36
CA PHE A 104 -1.54 0.45 8.43
C PHE A 104 -0.03 0.45 8.29
N ILE A 105 0.58 1.64 8.12
CA ILE A 105 2.04 1.83 8.03
C ILE A 105 2.73 1.31 9.29
N LYS A 106 2.24 1.70 10.47
CA LYS A 106 2.78 1.24 11.76
C LYS A 106 2.73 -0.28 11.92
N LYS A 107 1.65 -0.91 11.47
CA LYS A 107 1.47 -2.38 11.57
C LYS A 107 2.22 -3.17 10.48
N ASN A 108 2.58 -2.53 9.38
CA ASN A 108 3.20 -3.18 8.23
C ASN A 108 4.40 -2.39 7.69
N PRO A 109 5.42 -2.06 8.52
CA PRO A 109 6.48 -1.12 8.14
C PRO A 109 7.28 -1.58 6.92
N LYS A 110 7.64 -2.86 6.83
CA LYS A 110 8.38 -3.42 5.69
C LYS A 110 7.58 -3.36 4.39
N LEU A 111 6.29 -3.70 4.45
CA LEU A 111 5.40 -3.66 3.30
C LEU A 111 5.16 -2.24 2.81
N SER A 112 5.00 -1.31 3.74
CA SER A 112 4.85 0.12 3.45
C SER A 112 6.11 0.69 2.82
N LYS A 113 7.30 0.29 3.31
CA LYS A 113 8.58 0.68 2.71
C LYS A 113 8.69 0.20 1.25
N MET A 114 8.37 -1.06 0.98
CA MET A 114 8.34 -1.59 -0.40
C MET A 114 7.37 -0.79 -1.30
N TYR A 115 6.17 -0.45 -0.80
CA TYR A 115 5.20 0.34 -1.54
C TYR A 115 5.75 1.73 -1.90
N PHE A 116 6.35 2.42 -0.94
CA PHE A 116 6.89 3.76 -1.17
C PHE A 116 8.15 3.74 -2.05
N GLN A 117 9.00 2.72 -1.91
CA GLN A 117 10.12 2.52 -2.83
C GLN A 117 9.62 2.35 -4.27
N LEU A 118 8.62 1.49 -4.50
CA LEU A 118 8.03 1.30 -5.82
C LEU A 118 7.48 2.62 -6.39
N ARG A 119 6.77 3.40 -5.56
CA ARG A 119 6.08 4.61 -6.03
C ARG A 119 7.02 5.79 -6.28
N PHE A 120 8.08 5.94 -5.49
CA PHE A 120 8.88 7.17 -5.46
C PHE A 120 10.35 7.03 -5.85
N SER A 121 10.92 5.83 -5.86
CA SER A 121 12.37 5.68 -6.06
C SER A 121 12.79 4.43 -6.84
N GLY A 122 11.91 3.53 -7.19
CA GLY A 122 12.35 2.22 -7.64
C GLY A 122 12.39 2.02 -9.15
N ASN A 123 13.39 1.26 -9.60
CA ASN A 123 13.39 0.57 -10.87
C ASN A 123 13.11 -0.92 -10.59
N SER A 124 11.87 -1.35 -10.76
CA SER A 124 11.50 -2.74 -10.54
C SER A 124 10.76 -3.33 -11.73
N PRO A 125 10.83 -4.65 -11.93
CA PRO A 125 10.10 -5.30 -13.02
C PRO A 125 8.60 -5.01 -12.92
N ASN A 126 7.99 -4.72 -14.06
CA ASN A 126 6.56 -4.41 -14.15
C ASN A 126 6.09 -3.23 -13.28
N GLN A 127 7.02 -2.34 -12.88
CA GLN A 127 6.70 -1.19 -12.03
C GLN A 127 5.52 -0.37 -12.59
N THR A 128 5.58 -0.01 -13.86
CA THR A 128 4.51 0.76 -14.52
C THR A 128 3.16 0.06 -14.43
N GLN A 129 3.12 -1.25 -14.69
CA GLN A 129 1.87 -2.01 -14.58
C GLN A 129 1.33 -2.02 -13.15
N ILE A 130 2.20 -2.28 -12.17
CA ILE A 130 1.81 -2.32 -10.75
C ILE A 130 1.33 -0.94 -10.29
N LEU A 131 2.03 0.13 -10.68
CA LEU A 131 1.64 1.50 -10.34
C LEU A 131 0.30 1.89 -10.96
N ASN A 132 0.06 1.52 -12.22
CA ASN A 132 -1.23 1.77 -12.88
C ASN A 132 -2.38 1.04 -12.17
N GLU A 133 -2.18 -0.21 -11.75
CA GLU A 133 -3.19 -0.95 -10.97
C GLU A 133 -3.47 -0.29 -9.62
N LEU A 134 -2.43 0.14 -8.90
CA LEU A 134 -2.55 0.83 -7.62
C LEU A 134 -3.24 2.18 -7.77
N GLN A 135 -2.88 2.94 -8.79
CA GLN A 135 -3.48 4.25 -9.08
C GLN A 135 -4.97 4.10 -9.41
N LYS A 136 -5.33 3.19 -10.30
CA LYS A 136 -6.73 2.90 -10.64
C LYS A 136 -7.55 2.52 -9.39
N MET A 137 -6.97 1.73 -8.49
CA MET A 137 -7.63 1.37 -7.23
C MET A 137 -7.84 2.57 -6.32
N SER A 138 -6.83 3.45 -6.19
CA SER A 138 -6.90 4.66 -5.39
C SER A 138 -7.95 5.63 -5.95
N GLU A 139 -7.94 5.85 -7.26
CA GLU A 139 -8.91 6.68 -7.95
C GLU A 139 -10.34 6.20 -7.72
N GLN A 140 -10.62 4.92 -7.93
CA GLN A 140 -11.96 4.35 -7.70
C GLN A 140 -12.40 4.47 -6.23
N TYR A 141 -11.48 4.30 -5.29
CA TYR A 141 -11.77 4.43 -3.87
C TYR A 141 -12.12 5.87 -3.50
N LEU A 142 -11.30 6.84 -3.92
CA LEU A 142 -11.50 8.26 -3.61
C LEU A 142 -12.70 8.84 -4.34
N GLU A 143 -12.92 8.45 -5.61
CA GLU A 143 -14.11 8.84 -6.37
C GLU A 143 -15.39 8.39 -5.66
N ASN A 144 -15.44 7.17 -5.16
CA ASN A 144 -16.60 6.67 -4.40
C ASN A 144 -16.86 7.52 -3.15
N ILE A 145 -15.82 7.96 -2.45
CA ILE A 145 -15.93 8.82 -1.27
C ILE A 145 -16.52 10.18 -1.64
N LEU A 146 -16.00 10.83 -2.70
CA LEU A 146 -16.49 12.11 -3.17
C LEU A 146 -17.95 12.03 -3.65
N ARG A 147 -18.29 11.05 -4.45
CA ARG A 147 -19.67 10.84 -4.92
C ARG A 147 -20.65 10.63 -3.77
N THR A 148 -20.25 9.87 -2.75
CA THR A 148 -21.06 9.69 -1.55
C THR A 148 -21.29 11.02 -0.82
N ALA A 149 -20.25 11.86 -0.70
CA ALA A 149 -20.35 13.17 -0.06
C ALA A 149 -21.23 14.15 -0.86
N ILE A 150 -21.17 14.12 -2.19
CA ILE A 150 -22.08 14.88 -3.07
C ILE A 150 -23.53 14.44 -2.85
N LEU A 151 -23.80 13.13 -2.88
CA LEU A 151 -25.15 12.60 -2.65
C LEU A 151 -25.72 12.97 -1.28
N LYS A 152 -24.87 13.07 -0.26
CA LYS A 152 -25.23 13.54 1.08
C LYS A 152 -25.28 15.06 1.21
N LYS A 153 -25.01 15.82 0.14
CA LYS A 153 -24.94 17.29 0.12
C LYS A 153 -23.92 17.87 1.11
N GLU A 154 -22.86 17.17 1.37
CA GLU A 154 -21.77 17.56 2.28
C GLU A 154 -20.72 18.41 1.58
N ILE A 155 -20.60 18.27 0.25
CA ILE A 155 -19.70 19.01 -0.63
C ILE A 155 -20.46 19.46 -1.88
N ASN A 156 -19.88 20.44 -2.59
CA ASN A 156 -20.48 21.01 -3.80
C ASN A 156 -20.58 19.96 -4.92
N GLU A 157 -21.72 19.87 -5.58
CA GLU A 157 -21.96 18.94 -6.68
C GLU A 157 -21.19 19.31 -7.98
N ASN A 158 -20.80 20.57 -8.12
CA ASN A 158 -20.10 21.09 -9.31
C ASN A 158 -18.57 20.91 -9.25
N ILE A 159 -18.02 20.23 -8.24
CA ILE A 159 -16.58 19.97 -8.20
C ILE A 159 -16.15 19.08 -9.37
N ASN A 160 -14.97 19.34 -9.91
CA ASN A 160 -14.36 18.45 -10.87
C ASN A 160 -13.84 17.20 -10.14
N ILE A 161 -14.62 16.11 -10.15
CA ILE A 161 -14.29 14.87 -9.43
C ILE A 161 -12.92 14.34 -9.81
N LYS A 162 -12.56 14.33 -11.10
CA LYS A 162 -11.26 13.81 -11.56
C LYS A 162 -10.08 14.61 -10.99
N GLN A 163 -10.18 15.94 -11.00
CA GLN A 163 -9.15 16.79 -10.40
C GLN A 163 -9.12 16.64 -8.87
N SER A 164 -10.27 16.57 -8.23
CA SER A 164 -10.38 16.39 -6.78
C SER A 164 -9.77 15.06 -6.31
N VAL A 165 -10.00 13.99 -7.06
CA VAL A 165 -9.35 12.68 -6.82
C VAL A 165 -7.84 12.78 -6.97
N PHE A 166 -7.35 13.45 -8.02
CA PHE A 166 -5.92 13.65 -8.24
C PHE A 166 -5.26 14.40 -7.06
N PHE A 167 -5.89 15.49 -6.59
CA PHE A 167 -5.36 16.26 -5.45
C PHE A 167 -5.37 15.43 -4.16
N LEU A 168 -6.47 14.73 -3.88
CA LEU A 168 -6.57 13.84 -2.71
C LEU A 168 -5.51 12.74 -2.76
N ASP A 169 -5.39 12.02 -3.87
CA ASP A 169 -4.40 10.93 -4.01
C ASP A 169 -2.98 11.45 -3.83
N THR A 170 -2.65 12.57 -4.46
CA THR A 170 -1.32 13.17 -4.39
C THR A 170 -0.95 13.57 -2.96
N ILE A 171 -1.83 14.31 -2.29
CA ILE A 171 -1.57 14.81 -0.92
C ILE A 171 -1.52 13.66 0.07
N LEU A 172 -2.45 12.71 -0.01
CA LEU A 172 -2.49 11.56 0.89
C LEU A 172 -1.25 10.66 0.74
N ASN A 173 -0.85 10.34 -0.49
CA ASN A 173 0.33 9.53 -0.74
C ASN A 173 1.62 10.26 -0.30
N LYS A 174 1.74 11.56 -0.59
CA LYS A 174 2.91 12.35 -0.15
C LYS A 174 2.99 12.39 1.36
N TYR A 175 1.90 12.70 2.04
CA TYR A 175 1.84 12.75 3.50
C TYR A 175 2.18 11.40 4.14
N LEU A 176 1.59 10.31 3.68
CA LEU A 176 1.84 8.99 4.23
C LEU A 176 3.28 8.51 3.98
N ASN A 177 3.89 8.89 2.84
CA ASN A 177 5.30 8.62 2.57
C ASN A 177 6.22 9.39 3.52
N ASP A 178 5.96 10.68 3.72
CA ASP A 178 6.75 11.50 4.64
C ASP A 178 6.59 11.02 6.07
N TYR A 179 5.38 10.67 6.48
CA TYR A 179 5.12 10.04 7.76
C TYR A 179 5.96 8.76 7.93
N HIS A 180 5.97 7.88 6.92
CA HIS A 180 6.77 6.65 6.94
C HIS A 180 8.26 6.95 7.04
N ARG A 181 8.79 7.90 6.27
CA ARG A 181 10.21 8.29 6.29
C ARG A 181 10.63 8.84 7.64
N LEU A 182 9.91 9.82 8.16
CA LEU A 182 10.27 10.53 9.39
C LEU A 182 10.19 9.65 10.63
N ASN A 183 9.21 8.76 10.70
CA ASN A 183 9.07 7.85 11.86
C ASN A 183 10.00 6.63 11.82
N ASN A 184 10.72 6.40 10.70
CA ASN A 184 11.70 5.33 10.58
C ASN A 184 13.17 5.83 10.62
N THR A 185 13.41 7.14 10.74
CA THR A 185 14.75 7.72 10.94
C THR A 185 15.02 7.95 12.41
N GLN A 186 16.23 7.64 12.89
CA GLN A 186 16.65 7.79 14.28
C GLN A 186 16.63 9.24 14.79
N ASN A 187 16.56 10.22 13.89
CA ASN A 187 16.47 11.66 14.19
C ASN A 187 15.05 12.20 14.00
N GLY A 188 14.02 11.39 14.26
CA GLY A 188 12.65 11.69 13.95
C GLY A 188 12.15 13.03 14.53
N ALA A 189 12.05 14.04 13.67
CA ALA A 189 11.09 15.08 13.88
C ALA A 189 9.71 14.39 13.91
N HIS A 190 9.15 14.21 15.11
CA HIS A 190 7.81 13.65 15.26
C HIS A 190 6.82 14.57 14.55
N VAL A 191 6.40 14.16 13.36
CA VAL A 191 5.25 14.80 12.71
C VAL A 191 4.08 14.54 13.66
N ASN A 192 3.52 15.61 14.25
CA ASN A 192 2.28 15.48 15.00
C ASN A 192 1.20 15.00 14.04
N SER A 193 1.01 13.68 14.01
CA SER A 193 0.13 13.04 13.05
C SER A 193 -1.33 13.45 13.23
N GLU A 194 -1.70 13.92 14.41
CA GLU A 194 -3.06 14.37 14.71
C GLU A 194 -3.35 15.73 14.05
N ASP A 195 -2.44 16.71 14.19
CA ASP A 195 -2.59 18.03 13.58
C ASP A 195 -2.60 17.94 12.05
N TRP A 196 -1.70 17.16 11.47
CA TRP A 196 -1.67 16.97 10.03
C TRP A 196 -2.93 16.28 9.50
N THR A 197 -3.40 15.26 10.21
CA THR A 197 -4.62 14.53 9.82
C THR A 197 -5.84 15.44 9.86
N LYS A 198 -5.95 16.26 10.91
CA LYS A 198 -6.98 17.28 11.03
C LYS A 198 -6.85 18.35 9.94
N GLY A 199 -5.64 18.85 9.71
CA GLY A 199 -5.37 19.87 8.69
C GLY A 199 -5.75 19.40 7.30
N ILE A 200 -5.35 18.20 6.90
CA ILE A 200 -5.66 17.62 5.58
C ILE A 200 -7.19 17.44 5.42
N SER A 201 -7.87 16.86 6.40
CA SER A 201 -9.30 16.62 6.31
C SER A 201 -10.11 17.93 6.24
N SER A 202 -9.76 18.91 7.07
CA SER A 202 -10.40 20.24 7.06
C SER A 202 -10.13 21.01 5.76
N PHE A 203 -8.91 20.94 5.22
CA PHE A 203 -8.56 21.59 3.96
C PHE A 203 -9.46 21.13 2.81
N PHE A 204 -9.60 19.83 2.62
CA PHE A 204 -10.46 19.29 1.58
C PHE A 204 -11.95 19.49 1.86
N ALA A 205 -12.37 19.35 3.11
CA ALA A 205 -13.79 19.58 3.47
C ALA A 205 -14.24 21.02 3.22
N ARG A 206 -13.36 22.00 3.42
CA ARG A 206 -13.65 23.42 3.13
C ARG A 206 -13.46 23.75 1.65
N GLY A 207 -12.44 23.20 1.01
CA GLY A 207 -12.13 23.47 -0.40
C GLY A 207 -13.15 22.89 -1.38
N PHE A 208 -13.97 21.95 -0.93
CA PHE A 208 -15.02 21.33 -1.75
C PHE A 208 -16.45 21.83 -1.39
N LYS A 209 -16.57 22.82 -0.51
CA LYS A 209 -17.84 23.52 -0.26
C LYS A 209 -18.09 24.57 -1.33
#